data_a7fb2bd93609bdfbbfbb7b3c291d0650
#
_entry.id   a7fb2bd93609bdfbbfbb7b3c291d0650
#
_cell.length_a   1.000
_cell.length_b   1.000
_cell.length_c   1.000
_cell.angle_alpha   90.00
_cell.angle_beta   90.00
_cell.angle_gamma   90.00
#
_symmetry.space_group_name_H-M   'P 1'
#
loop_
_entity.id
_entity.type
_entity.pdbx_description
1 polymer ?
#
loop_
_entity_poly.entity_id
_entity_poly.type
_entity_poly.pdbx_seq_one_letter_code
_entity_poly.pdbx_strand_id
1 'polypeptide(L)'
;PLAKIKYDRIRWEGIGGKLKAAQRRRREKSKEKAKMLLYLENENKKGKVSDKEVHLYKHNGIWPKDTPKPRSPGYIGENGEIILNIKQRAMEIKNTLNGGYNSVSIKTKDKLTRYDLDGKPHYEKTSKKIIDTPHKIEYTKHINPQDPTKYRMSQGLVEPISHKDLDIVENYLKRQNNEI
;
A
#
# COMPACT_ATOMS: atom_id res chain seq x y z
N PRO A 1 48.79 -20.42 15.42
CA PRO A 1 47.75 -21.32 14.92
C PRO A 1 46.32 -20.75 15.13
N LEU A 2 45.99 -20.24 16.36
CA LEU A 2 44.66 -19.75 16.71
C LEU A 2 44.19 -18.55 15.89
N ALA A 3 45.06 -17.61 15.54
CA ALA A 3 44.72 -16.43 14.73
C ALA A 3 44.31 -16.81 13.30
N LYS A 4 44.97 -17.83 12.71
CA LYS A 4 44.65 -18.32 11.37
C LYS A 4 43.24 -18.98 11.35
N ILE A 5 42.96 -19.82 12.36
CA ILE A 5 41.66 -20.48 12.51
C ILE A 5 40.50 -19.44 12.62
N LYS A 6 40.74 -18.38 13.42
CA LYS A 6 39.78 -17.31 13.60
C LYS A 6 39.53 -16.51 12.30
N TYR A 7 40.60 -16.25 11.53
CA TYR A 7 40.56 -15.56 10.25
C TYR A 7 39.81 -16.39 9.19
N ASP A 8 40.11 -17.67 9.09
CA ASP A 8 39.46 -18.59 8.16
C ASP A 8 37.95 -18.71 8.47
N ARG A 9 37.59 -18.81 9.76
CA ARG A 9 36.17 -18.83 10.18
C ARG A 9 35.40 -17.57 9.75
N ILE A 10 35.93 -16.38 9.99
CA ILE A 10 35.33 -15.10 9.57
C ILE A 10 35.16 -15.04 8.05
N ARG A 11 36.15 -15.51 7.29
CA ARG A 11 36.11 -15.59 5.83
C ARG A 11 35.01 -16.52 5.34
N TRP A 12 34.86 -17.70 5.93
CA TRP A 12 33.81 -18.66 5.57
C TRP A 12 32.39 -18.15 5.93
N GLU A 13 32.23 -17.53 7.07
CA GLU A 13 30.98 -16.91 7.48
C GLU A 13 30.56 -15.76 6.50
N GLY A 14 31.51 -14.95 6.05
CA GLY A 14 31.29 -13.93 5.03
C GLY A 14 30.87 -14.48 3.67
N ILE A 15 31.50 -15.58 3.22
CA ILE A 15 31.14 -16.27 1.97
C ILE A 15 29.76 -16.90 2.09
N GLY A 16 29.44 -17.56 3.20
CA GLY A 16 28.10 -18.12 3.45
C GLY A 16 27.01 -17.05 3.47
N GLY A 17 27.28 -15.88 4.04
CA GLY A 17 26.37 -14.74 4.00
C GLY A 17 26.10 -14.23 2.58
N LYS A 18 27.14 -14.10 1.76
CA LYS A 18 27.00 -13.67 0.35
C LYS A 18 26.22 -14.69 -0.48
N LEU A 19 26.44 -15.98 -0.28
CA LEU A 19 25.68 -17.04 -0.97
C LEU A 19 24.20 -17.02 -0.58
N LYS A 20 23.89 -16.90 0.72
CA LYS A 20 22.49 -16.77 1.19
C LYS A 20 21.81 -15.53 0.60
N ALA A 21 22.50 -14.37 0.57
CA ALA A 21 21.98 -13.15 -0.04
C ALA A 21 21.74 -13.32 -1.54
N ALA A 22 22.63 -13.96 -2.28
CA ALA A 22 22.47 -14.25 -3.69
C ALA A 22 21.27 -15.18 -3.97
N GLN A 23 21.11 -16.24 -3.15
CA GLN A 23 19.95 -17.14 -3.24
C GLN A 23 18.63 -16.41 -2.95
N ARG A 24 18.60 -15.54 -1.93
CA ARG A 24 17.44 -14.71 -1.62
C ARG A 24 17.08 -13.81 -2.80
N ARG A 25 18.05 -13.10 -3.39
CA ARG A 25 17.83 -12.26 -4.58
C ARG A 25 17.29 -13.04 -5.77
N ARG A 26 17.80 -14.27 -6.00
CA ARG A 26 17.29 -15.15 -7.08
C ARG A 26 15.83 -15.54 -6.82
N ARG A 27 15.47 -15.91 -5.60
CA ARG A 27 14.08 -16.24 -5.22
C ARG A 27 13.14 -15.04 -5.40
N GLU A 28 13.57 -13.85 -4.99
CA GLU A 28 12.79 -12.62 -5.15
C GLU A 28 12.55 -12.29 -6.64
N LYS A 29 13.60 -12.35 -7.48
CA LYS A 29 13.47 -12.16 -8.94
C LYS A 29 12.54 -13.20 -9.59
N SER A 30 12.59 -14.45 -9.13
CA SER A 30 11.69 -15.49 -9.64
C SER A 30 10.22 -15.21 -9.27
N LYS A 31 9.96 -14.78 -8.04
CA LYS A 31 8.61 -14.36 -7.60
C LYS A 31 8.10 -13.16 -8.40
N GLU A 32 8.95 -12.17 -8.63
CA GLU A 32 8.62 -11.00 -9.45
C GLU A 32 8.27 -11.39 -10.89
N LYS A 33 9.08 -12.26 -11.50
CA LYS A 33 8.79 -12.78 -12.85
C LYS A 33 7.47 -13.53 -12.90
N ALA A 34 7.16 -14.35 -11.88
CA ALA A 34 5.92 -15.09 -11.79
C ALA A 34 4.70 -14.14 -11.69
N LYS A 35 4.76 -13.11 -10.86
CA LYS A 35 3.71 -12.08 -10.76
C LYS A 35 3.48 -11.35 -12.09
N MET A 36 4.55 -10.97 -12.76
CA MET A 36 4.46 -10.30 -14.08
C MET A 36 3.84 -11.22 -15.14
N LEU A 37 4.18 -12.51 -15.13
CA LEU A 37 3.58 -13.49 -16.04
C LEU A 37 2.08 -13.62 -15.76
N LEU A 38 1.69 -13.76 -14.50
CA LEU A 38 0.29 -13.90 -14.11
C LEU A 38 -0.54 -12.66 -14.49
N TYR A 39 0.04 -11.48 -14.36
CA TYR A 39 -0.58 -10.24 -14.86
C TYR A 39 -0.84 -10.32 -16.37
N LEU A 40 0.15 -10.74 -17.19
CA LEU A 40 -0.01 -10.88 -18.64
C LEU A 40 -1.06 -11.95 -19.01
N GLU A 41 -1.12 -13.06 -18.28
CA GLU A 41 -2.13 -14.10 -18.46
C GLU A 41 -3.55 -13.56 -18.17
N ASN A 42 -3.70 -12.70 -17.17
CA ASN A 42 -4.97 -12.04 -16.88
C ASN A 42 -5.35 -11.00 -17.96
N GLU A 43 -4.41 -10.24 -18.48
CA GLU A 43 -4.66 -9.31 -19.59
C GLU A 43 -4.93 -10.07 -20.90
N ASN A 44 -4.33 -11.24 -21.10
CA ASN A 44 -4.66 -12.15 -22.20
C ASN A 44 -6.12 -12.61 -22.14
N LYS A 45 -6.60 -13.06 -20.96
CA LYS A 45 -8.01 -13.45 -20.78
C LYS A 45 -8.99 -12.31 -21.10
N LYS A 46 -8.55 -11.07 -20.99
CA LYS A 46 -9.33 -9.87 -21.35
C LYS A 46 -9.18 -9.48 -22.83
N GLY A 47 -8.44 -10.25 -23.62
CA GLY A 47 -8.17 -9.98 -25.03
C GLY A 47 -7.21 -8.82 -25.31
N LYS A 48 -6.49 -8.33 -24.30
CA LYS A 48 -5.54 -7.20 -24.44
C LYS A 48 -4.12 -7.63 -24.80
N VAL A 49 -3.79 -8.89 -24.56
CA VAL A 49 -2.48 -9.48 -24.82
C VAL A 49 -2.70 -10.80 -25.55
N SER A 50 -1.93 -11.11 -26.58
CA SER A 50 -2.02 -12.35 -27.34
C SER A 50 -1.26 -13.50 -26.66
N ASP A 51 -1.65 -14.75 -26.94
CA ASP A 51 -0.96 -15.94 -26.45
C ASP A 51 0.52 -15.97 -26.83
N LYS A 52 0.83 -15.49 -28.04
CA LYS A 52 2.21 -15.39 -28.53
C LYS A 52 3.05 -14.44 -27.66
N GLU A 53 2.49 -13.32 -27.22
CA GLU A 53 3.18 -12.35 -26.36
C GLU A 53 3.38 -12.89 -24.95
N VAL A 54 2.38 -13.56 -24.38
CA VAL A 54 2.51 -14.26 -23.08
C VAL A 54 3.63 -15.31 -23.17
N HIS A 55 3.65 -16.10 -24.25
CA HIS A 55 4.69 -17.10 -24.49
C HIS A 55 6.08 -16.48 -24.62
N LEU A 56 6.23 -15.38 -25.36
CA LEU A 56 7.50 -14.65 -25.50
C LEU A 56 8.01 -14.13 -24.15
N TYR A 57 7.14 -13.59 -23.31
CA TYR A 57 7.54 -13.17 -21.96
C TYR A 57 7.95 -14.35 -21.07
N LYS A 58 7.18 -15.43 -21.09
CA LYS A 58 7.44 -16.63 -20.29
C LYS A 58 8.82 -17.21 -20.58
N HIS A 59 9.18 -17.37 -21.84
CA HIS A 59 10.43 -18.01 -22.27
C HIS A 59 11.60 -17.04 -22.40
N ASN A 60 11.39 -15.88 -22.98
CA ASN A 60 12.46 -14.95 -23.36
C ASN A 60 12.48 -13.68 -22.50
N GLY A 61 11.49 -13.47 -21.65
CA GLY A 61 11.38 -12.26 -20.82
C GLY A 61 11.02 -11.00 -21.63
N ILE A 62 10.52 -11.14 -22.87
CA ILE A 62 10.18 -10.03 -23.76
C ILE A 62 8.78 -9.52 -23.40
N TRP A 63 8.69 -8.30 -22.93
CA TRP A 63 7.43 -7.64 -22.59
C TRP A 63 6.68 -7.20 -23.85
N PRO A 64 5.32 -7.37 -23.91
CA PRO A 64 4.52 -6.88 -25.03
C PRO A 64 4.65 -5.37 -25.21
N LYS A 65 4.78 -4.91 -26.48
CA LYS A 65 5.02 -3.49 -26.78
C LYS A 65 3.86 -2.58 -26.38
N ASP A 66 2.63 -3.05 -26.63
CA ASP A 66 1.42 -2.25 -26.44
C ASP A 66 0.78 -2.44 -25.05
N THR A 67 1.37 -3.29 -24.20
CA THR A 67 0.88 -3.50 -22.83
C THR A 67 1.68 -2.61 -21.87
N PRO A 68 1.03 -1.69 -21.14
CA PRO A 68 1.69 -0.88 -20.14
C PRO A 68 2.40 -1.75 -19.12
N LYS A 69 3.71 -1.57 -18.98
CA LYS A 69 4.49 -2.30 -17.99
C LYS A 69 4.21 -1.71 -16.60
N PRO A 70 3.80 -2.52 -15.62
CA PRO A 70 3.71 -2.05 -14.24
C PRO A 70 5.04 -1.42 -13.79
N ARG A 71 5.00 -0.31 -13.07
CA ARG A 71 6.21 0.39 -12.60
C ARG A 71 7.11 -0.51 -11.77
N SER A 72 6.50 -1.42 -11.02
CA SER A 72 7.21 -2.43 -10.23
C SER A 72 6.35 -3.69 -10.10
N PRO A 73 6.95 -4.89 -10.15
CA PRO A 73 6.26 -6.15 -9.84
C PRO A 73 5.64 -6.19 -8.45
N GLY A 74 6.07 -5.33 -7.52
CA GLY A 74 5.47 -5.16 -6.20
C GLY A 74 4.03 -4.65 -6.22
N TYR A 75 3.60 -4.06 -7.34
CA TYR A 75 2.21 -3.62 -7.55
C TYR A 75 1.31 -4.70 -8.16
N ILE A 76 1.82 -5.88 -8.39
CA ILE A 76 1.04 -7.01 -8.91
C ILE A 76 0.78 -7.96 -7.74
N GLY A 77 -0.50 -8.26 -7.50
CA GLY A 77 -0.95 -9.20 -6.48
C GLY A 77 -0.61 -10.64 -6.81
N GLU A 78 -0.98 -11.55 -5.91
CA GLU A 78 -0.69 -12.99 -6.09
C GLU A 78 -1.48 -13.60 -7.25
N ASN A 79 -2.67 -13.06 -7.54
CA ASN A 79 -3.53 -13.49 -8.64
C ASN A 79 -3.32 -12.69 -9.93
N GLY A 80 -2.24 -11.92 -10.03
CA GLY A 80 -1.91 -11.09 -11.19
C GLY A 80 -2.77 -9.83 -11.34
N GLU A 81 -3.50 -9.43 -10.29
CA GLU A 81 -4.19 -8.15 -10.23
C GLU A 81 -3.20 -7.01 -9.94
N ILE A 82 -3.52 -5.80 -10.41
CA ILE A 82 -2.73 -4.62 -10.05
C ILE A 82 -3.16 -4.15 -8.65
N ILE A 83 -2.20 -4.18 -7.71
CA ILE A 83 -2.37 -3.60 -6.38
C ILE A 83 -1.78 -2.18 -6.41
N LEU A 84 -2.63 -1.19 -6.24
CA LEU A 84 -2.19 0.19 -6.07
C LEU A 84 -1.46 0.35 -4.73
N ASN A 85 -0.41 1.16 -4.69
CA ASN A 85 0.14 1.57 -3.39
C ASN A 85 -0.87 2.46 -2.65
N ILE A 86 -0.67 2.63 -1.34
CA ILE A 86 -1.60 3.39 -0.48
C ILE A 86 -1.88 4.80 -1.03
N LYS A 87 -0.85 5.49 -1.52
CA LYS A 87 -0.99 6.84 -2.06
C LYS A 87 -1.78 6.88 -3.37
N GLN A 88 -1.51 5.95 -4.28
CA GLN A 88 -2.25 5.83 -5.53
C GLN A 88 -3.71 5.45 -5.29
N ARG A 89 -3.97 4.50 -4.37
CA ARG A 89 -5.32 4.09 -4.01
C ARG A 89 -6.10 5.21 -3.34
N ALA A 90 -5.47 5.99 -2.44
CA ALA A 90 -6.10 7.16 -1.84
C ALA A 90 -6.48 8.21 -2.88
N MET A 91 -5.62 8.46 -3.88
CA MET A 91 -5.91 9.37 -5.00
C MET A 91 -7.03 8.85 -5.89
N GLU A 92 -7.10 7.55 -6.14
CA GLU A 92 -8.20 6.95 -6.88
C GLU A 92 -9.52 7.12 -6.15
N ILE A 93 -9.60 6.77 -4.86
CA ILE A 93 -10.79 6.97 -4.02
C ILE A 93 -11.21 8.45 -4.00
N LYS A 94 -10.25 9.37 -3.82
CA LYS A 94 -10.51 10.81 -3.87
C LYS A 94 -11.21 11.22 -5.15
N ASN A 95 -10.69 10.78 -6.30
CA ASN A 95 -11.16 11.24 -7.61
C ASN A 95 -12.45 10.54 -8.06
N THR A 96 -12.65 9.27 -7.72
CA THR A 96 -13.77 8.46 -8.23
C THR A 96 -14.96 8.43 -7.28
N LEU A 97 -14.74 8.40 -5.99
CA LEU A 97 -15.78 8.22 -4.97
C LEU A 97 -16.03 9.46 -4.12
N ASN A 98 -15.02 10.28 -3.90
CA ASN A 98 -15.10 11.45 -3.00
C ASN A 98 -15.25 12.79 -3.74
N GLY A 99 -15.61 12.77 -5.01
CA GLY A 99 -15.84 13.99 -5.80
C GLY A 99 -14.65 14.96 -5.86
N GLY A 100 -13.42 14.43 -5.73
CA GLY A 100 -12.18 15.23 -5.71
C GLY A 100 -11.83 15.87 -4.36
N TYR A 101 -12.64 15.70 -3.32
CA TYR A 101 -12.35 16.24 -1.99
C TYR A 101 -11.17 15.53 -1.33
N ASN A 102 -10.30 16.29 -0.68
CA ASN A 102 -9.05 15.79 -0.09
C ASN A 102 -9.25 14.94 1.18
N SER A 103 -10.39 15.04 1.85
CA SER A 103 -10.63 14.35 3.11
C SER A 103 -12.02 13.75 3.20
N VAL A 104 -12.14 12.69 4.00
CA VAL A 104 -13.39 12.03 4.38
C VAL A 104 -13.46 11.97 5.90
N SER A 105 -14.62 12.34 6.47
CA SER A 105 -14.85 12.28 7.91
C SER A 105 -15.94 11.26 8.22
N ILE A 106 -15.58 10.22 8.96
CA ILE A 106 -16.49 9.15 9.39
C ILE A 106 -16.80 9.35 10.87
N LYS A 107 -18.06 9.58 11.18
CA LYS A 107 -18.54 9.82 12.54
C LYS A 107 -19.20 8.56 13.09
N THR A 108 -18.78 8.17 14.28
CA THR A 108 -19.46 7.16 15.10
C THR A 108 -20.04 7.83 16.36
N LYS A 109 -20.68 7.05 17.26
CA LYS A 109 -21.30 7.59 18.48
C LYS A 109 -20.31 8.41 19.32
N ASP A 110 -19.09 7.90 19.49
CA ASP A 110 -18.12 8.44 20.45
C ASP A 110 -16.83 8.97 19.79
N LYS A 111 -16.66 8.77 18.50
CA LYS A 111 -15.46 9.12 17.76
C LYS A 111 -15.78 9.76 16.42
N LEU A 112 -14.89 10.62 15.98
CA LEU A 112 -14.81 11.12 14.60
C LEU A 112 -13.43 10.76 14.07
N THR A 113 -13.37 10.03 12.97
CA THR A 113 -12.11 9.78 12.26
C THR A 113 -12.11 10.55 10.96
N ARG A 114 -11.11 11.40 10.78
CA ARG A 114 -10.86 12.12 9.54
C ARG A 114 -9.73 11.42 8.80
N TYR A 115 -9.97 11.11 7.55
CA TYR A 115 -9.02 10.52 6.62
C TYR A 115 -8.62 11.59 5.60
N ASP A 116 -7.38 12.07 5.66
CA ASP A 116 -6.83 12.98 4.68
C ASP A 116 -6.16 12.17 3.57
N LEU A 117 -6.86 12.03 2.43
CA LEU A 117 -6.43 11.23 1.27
C LEU A 117 -5.31 11.92 0.49
N ASP A 118 -5.31 13.26 0.53
CA ASP A 118 -4.33 14.12 -0.14
C ASP A 118 -4.23 15.46 0.60
N GLY A 119 -3.17 16.22 0.33
CA GLY A 119 -2.96 17.56 0.88
C GLY A 119 -1.63 17.74 1.59
N LYS A 120 -1.61 18.61 2.60
CA LYS A 120 -0.41 18.95 3.34
C LYS A 120 -0.06 17.89 4.40
N PRO A 121 1.21 17.62 4.65
CA PRO A 121 1.65 16.83 5.79
C PRO A 121 1.15 17.40 7.11
N HIS A 122 0.94 16.53 8.09
CA HIS A 122 0.52 16.92 9.43
C HIS A 122 1.64 16.72 10.45
N TYR A 123 1.90 17.71 11.30
CA TYR A 123 2.85 17.56 12.39
C TYR A 123 2.17 16.90 13.59
N GLU A 124 2.62 15.68 13.92
CA GLU A 124 2.14 14.94 15.09
C GLU A 124 2.94 15.34 16.33
N LYS A 125 2.25 15.92 17.32
CA LYS A 125 2.88 16.57 18.50
C LYS A 125 3.51 15.57 19.46
N THR A 126 2.93 14.38 19.61
CA THR A 126 3.37 13.36 20.57
C THR A 126 4.67 12.71 20.10
N SER A 127 4.71 12.29 18.86
CA SER A 127 5.88 11.65 18.24
C SER A 127 6.90 12.65 17.72
N LYS A 128 6.54 13.95 17.65
CA LYS A 128 7.35 15.04 17.05
C LYS A 128 7.75 14.74 15.60
N LYS A 129 6.89 14.05 14.85
CA LYS A 129 7.13 13.66 13.46
C LYS A 129 6.16 14.36 12.51
N ILE A 130 6.63 14.57 11.28
CA ILE A 130 5.77 14.97 10.18
C ILE A 130 5.21 13.69 9.56
N ILE A 131 3.89 13.60 9.47
CA ILE A 131 3.18 12.49 8.85
C ILE A 131 2.65 12.97 7.50
N ASP A 132 3.14 12.36 6.43
CA ASP A 132 2.71 12.67 5.07
C ASP A 132 1.28 12.16 4.79
N THR A 133 0.64 12.73 3.78
CA THR A 133 -0.62 12.19 3.24
C THR A 133 -0.35 10.95 2.38
N PRO A 134 -1.23 9.95 2.42
CA PRO A 134 -2.49 9.91 3.17
C PRO A 134 -2.27 9.56 4.66
N HIS A 135 -3.01 10.25 5.54
CA HIS A 135 -2.99 10.00 6.99
C HIS A 135 -4.41 10.09 7.59
N LYS A 136 -4.58 9.56 8.80
CA LYS A 136 -5.83 9.64 9.56
C LYS A 136 -5.61 10.38 10.88
N ILE A 137 -6.68 11.03 11.35
CA ILE A 137 -6.72 11.73 12.62
C ILE A 137 -7.96 11.27 13.37
N GLU A 138 -7.78 10.74 14.56
CA GLU A 138 -8.89 10.39 15.43
C GLU A 138 -9.23 11.51 16.38
N TYR A 139 -10.51 11.78 16.55
CA TYR A 139 -11.04 12.74 17.52
C TYR A 139 -11.97 12.00 18.49
N THR A 140 -11.78 12.22 19.78
CA THR A 140 -12.62 11.64 20.83
C THR A 140 -13.59 12.69 21.36
N LYS A 141 -14.86 12.30 21.48
CA LYS A 141 -15.93 13.14 22.03
C LYS A 141 -15.93 13.04 23.57
N HIS A 142 -15.77 14.15 24.21
CA HIS A 142 -15.88 14.28 25.67
C HIS A 142 -17.18 15.00 26.01
N ILE A 143 -18.15 14.27 26.55
CA ILE A 143 -19.45 14.82 26.96
C ILE A 143 -19.26 15.51 28.30
N ASN A 144 -19.86 16.71 28.45
CA ASN A 144 -19.86 17.40 29.75
C ASN A 144 -20.81 16.63 30.73
N PRO A 145 -20.29 16.12 31.86
CA PRO A 145 -21.12 15.39 32.82
C PRO A 145 -22.28 16.20 33.42
N GLN A 146 -22.12 17.53 33.49
CA GLN A 146 -23.13 18.46 34.02
C GLN A 146 -24.16 18.91 32.99
N ASP A 147 -23.84 18.81 31.72
CA ASP A 147 -24.72 19.17 30.60
C ASP A 147 -24.43 18.23 29.39
N PRO A 148 -25.16 17.10 29.30
CA PRO A 148 -24.94 16.11 28.23
C PRO A 148 -25.17 16.62 26.83
N THR A 149 -25.79 17.80 26.67
CA THR A 149 -25.98 18.45 25.36
C THR A 149 -24.69 19.09 24.86
N LYS A 150 -23.79 19.43 25.76
CA LYS A 150 -22.48 20.02 25.44
C LYS A 150 -21.38 18.98 25.40
N TYR A 151 -20.55 19.08 24.39
CA TYR A 151 -19.38 18.21 24.24
C TYR A 151 -18.19 18.96 23.68
N ARG A 152 -17.01 18.42 23.94
CA ARG A 152 -15.74 18.87 23.36
C ARG A 152 -15.11 17.72 22.57
N MET A 153 -14.54 18.04 21.41
CA MET A 153 -13.70 17.10 20.65
C MET A 153 -12.24 17.31 21.00
N SER A 154 -11.52 16.28 21.34
CA SER A 154 -10.06 16.29 21.47
C SER A 154 -9.44 15.53 20.30
N GLN A 155 -8.43 16.14 19.69
CA GLN A 155 -7.62 15.49 18.67
C GLN A 155 -6.74 14.44 19.33
N GLY A 156 -6.78 13.22 18.80
CA GLY A 156 -5.87 12.15 19.16
C GLY A 156 -4.63 12.10 18.25
N LEU A 157 -4.07 10.90 18.08
CA LEU A 157 -2.89 10.68 17.27
C LEU A 157 -3.16 10.91 15.78
N VAL A 158 -2.14 11.37 15.08
CA VAL A 158 -2.09 11.38 13.62
C VAL A 158 -1.28 10.17 13.18
N GLU A 159 -1.86 9.34 12.34
CA GLU A 159 -1.24 8.08 11.89
C GLU A 159 -1.28 7.94 10.36
N PRO A 160 -0.27 7.30 9.75
CA PRO A 160 -0.36 6.91 8.33
C PRO A 160 -1.58 6.03 8.09
N ILE A 161 -2.25 6.20 6.95
CA ILE A 161 -3.35 5.32 6.53
C ILE A 161 -2.80 3.96 6.09
N SER A 162 -3.52 2.90 6.45
CA SER A 162 -3.29 1.54 5.95
C SER A 162 -4.25 1.19 4.81
N HIS A 163 -4.01 0.07 4.11
CA HIS A 163 -4.98 -0.44 3.12
C HIS A 163 -6.34 -0.76 3.75
N LYS A 164 -6.37 -1.25 4.99
CA LYS A 164 -7.62 -1.49 5.74
C LYS A 164 -8.40 -0.21 6.02
N ASP A 165 -7.70 0.88 6.32
CA ASP A 165 -8.32 2.19 6.50
C ASP A 165 -8.96 2.67 5.20
N LEU A 166 -8.28 2.46 4.06
CA LEU A 166 -8.82 2.78 2.74
C LEU A 166 -10.03 1.90 2.38
N ASP A 167 -10.08 0.62 2.80
CA ASP A 167 -11.26 -0.24 2.65
C ASP A 167 -12.47 0.35 3.40
N ILE A 168 -12.26 0.87 4.61
CA ILE A 168 -13.31 1.51 5.43
C ILE A 168 -13.84 2.76 4.71
N VAL A 169 -12.94 3.62 4.23
CA VAL A 169 -13.30 4.85 3.51
C VAL A 169 -14.05 4.53 2.23
N GLU A 170 -13.57 3.59 1.44
CA GLU A 170 -14.18 3.18 0.18
C GLU A 170 -15.59 2.62 0.39
N ASN A 171 -15.77 1.73 1.37
CA ASN A 171 -17.07 1.15 1.71
C ASN A 171 -18.05 2.22 2.25
N TYR A 172 -17.56 3.17 3.04
CA TYR A 172 -18.37 4.28 3.51
C TYR A 172 -18.88 5.15 2.36
N LEU A 173 -17.99 5.56 1.46
CA LEU A 173 -18.34 6.40 0.31
C LEU A 173 -19.27 5.69 -0.68
N LYS A 174 -19.06 4.38 -0.93
CA LYS A 174 -19.96 3.59 -1.78
C LYS A 174 -21.39 3.53 -1.22
N ARG A 175 -21.55 3.41 0.09
CA ARG A 175 -22.88 3.46 0.74
C ARG A 175 -23.51 4.81 0.56
N GLN A 176 -22.79 5.91 0.85
CA GLN A 176 -23.31 7.27 0.68
C GLN A 176 -23.72 7.56 -0.76
N ASN A 177 -22.95 7.08 -1.76
CA ASN A 177 -23.25 7.31 -3.17
C ASN A 177 -24.41 6.42 -3.70
N ASN A 178 -24.74 5.30 -3.02
CA ASN A 178 -25.84 4.41 -3.40
C ASN A 178 -27.17 4.76 -2.67
N GLU A 179 -27.14 5.62 -1.65
CA GLU A 179 -28.32 6.10 -0.93
C GLU A 179 -28.95 7.36 -1.55
N ILE A 180 -28.41 7.82 -2.70
CA ILE A 180 -28.94 8.92 -3.52
C ILE A 180 -29.63 8.34 -4.77
#